data_d8e09153a51273112c0a028c4869b09f
#
_entry.id   d8e09153a51273112c0a028c4869b09f
#
_cell.length_a   1.000
_cell.length_b   1.000
_cell.length_c   1.000
_cell.angle_alpha   90.00
_cell.angle_beta   90.00
_cell.angle_gamma   90.00
#
_symmetry.space_group_name_H-M   'P 1'
#
loop_
_entity.id
_entity.type
_entity.pdbx_description
1 polymer ?
#
loop_
_entity_poly.entity_id
_entity_poly.type
_entity_poly.pdbx_seq_one_letter_code
_entity_poly.pdbx_strand_id
1 'polypeptide(L)'
;PVIKSKTFIVWEPCSKSHSEVVPGYVKYLLDLGYHVSVIVNPQHYKSGLFSRFEDKNLTLNKMSRKEVKEFFRKNNLKDVSGVLVTTSGKLCDSIHYEQCYESFNPEADKSKLFFVEHEVKHSVDAGTWRKDIITLRKLNYKEADSVVVNPHYFGEVKLTPKNSDIVNFVTVGAIQGKKKNNDLIINSVKELHEKGIRNFKITVIGKGHLKKLPKELQQYFDIKGRLPFDKMYDEIEKADFLITSYDETKPGHIRYNTTGTSGNFQLVYGFAKPCIIIESFGPINGFDSSNSILYKTDSEFANALQKGIEMSSEKYSELQKNLKAYADKLYENSKENLRKLITTKGGINE
;
A
#
# COMPACT_ATOMS: atom_id res chain seq x y z
N PRO A 1 -23.22 -8.29 7.96
CA PRO A 1 -22.44 -9.10 7.01
C PRO A 1 -23.21 -10.34 6.57
N VAL A 2 -23.07 -10.71 5.31
CA VAL A 2 -23.63 -11.97 4.79
C VAL A 2 -22.68 -13.10 5.18
N ILE A 3 -23.18 -14.08 5.92
CA ILE A 3 -22.43 -15.29 6.30
C ILE A 3 -22.94 -16.44 5.43
N LYS A 4 -22.01 -17.06 4.70
CA LYS A 4 -22.23 -18.28 3.90
C LYS A 4 -21.20 -19.33 4.35
N SER A 5 -21.34 -20.57 3.88
CA SER A 5 -20.27 -21.56 4.09
C SER A 5 -18.94 -21.02 3.54
N LYS A 6 -17.85 -21.16 4.29
CA LYS A 6 -16.53 -20.62 3.96
C LYS A 6 -16.48 -19.08 3.81
N THR A 7 -17.22 -18.34 4.64
CA THR A 7 -17.11 -16.88 4.69
C THR A 7 -15.88 -16.43 5.49
N PHE A 8 -15.12 -15.51 4.93
CA PHE A 8 -14.09 -14.74 5.63
C PHE A 8 -14.53 -13.29 5.78
N ILE A 9 -14.41 -12.74 6.98
CA ILE A 9 -14.68 -11.32 7.22
C ILE A 9 -13.37 -10.55 7.13
N VAL A 10 -13.37 -9.46 6.38
CA VAL A 10 -12.25 -8.50 6.34
C VAL A 10 -12.72 -7.19 6.95
N TRP A 11 -12.03 -6.74 7.98
CA TRP A 11 -12.37 -5.52 8.70
C TRP A 11 -11.21 -4.54 8.74
N GLU A 12 -11.45 -3.32 8.23
CA GLU A 12 -10.51 -2.19 8.35
C GLU A 12 -10.97 -1.25 9.47
N PRO A 13 -10.33 -1.28 10.65
CA PRO A 13 -10.73 -0.46 11.78
C PRO A 13 -10.28 1.00 11.69
N CYS A 14 -9.29 1.30 10.83
CA CYS A 14 -8.75 2.65 10.71
C CYS A 14 -9.66 3.56 9.89
N SER A 15 -10.01 4.72 10.45
CA SER A 15 -10.89 5.68 9.79
C SER A 15 -10.16 6.72 8.93
N LYS A 16 -8.83 6.83 9.03
CA LYS A 16 -8.06 7.93 8.42
C LYS A 16 -7.10 7.50 7.32
N SER A 17 -6.64 6.27 7.38
CA SER A 17 -5.60 5.73 6.48
C SER A 17 -5.69 4.21 6.40
N HIS A 18 -4.80 3.60 5.63
CA HIS A 18 -4.61 2.15 5.48
C HIS A 18 -5.73 1.37 4.76
N SER A 19 -6.83 1.99 4.38
CA SER A 19 -7.88 1.29 3.62
C SER A 19 -7.43 0.83 2.23
N GLU A 20 -6.37 1.40 1.68
CA GLU A 20 -5.76 1.02 0.41
C GLU A 20 -5.23 -0.43 0.40
N VAL A 21 -4.97 -1.03 1.55
CA VAL A 21 -4.51 -2.42 1.63
C VAL A 21 -5.66 -3.44 1.55
N VAL A 22 -6.89 -3.00 1.80
CA VAL A 22 -8.05 -3.90 1.90
C VAL A 22 -8.30 -4.70 0.61
N PRO A 23 -8.28 -4.09 -0.60
CA PRO A 23 -8.49 -4.84 -1.84
C PRO A 23 -7.51 -6.00 -2.03
N GLY A 24 -6.24 -5.81 -1.69
CA GLY A 24 -5.22 -6.85 -1.82
C GLY A 24 -5.49 -8.07 -0.94
N TYR A 25 -5.82 -7.85 0.33
CA TYR A 25 -6.18 -8.95 1.23
C TYR A 25 -7.46 -9.65 0.80
N VAL A 26 -8.46 -8.90 0.35
CA VAL A 26 -9.70 -9.45 -0.17
C VAL A 26 -9.44 -10.35 -1.38
N LYS A 27 -8.59 -9.89 -2.31
CA LYS A 27 -8.23 -10.67 -3.49
C LYS A 27 -7.60 -12.02 -3.14
N TYR A 28 -6.67 -12.07 -2.19
CA TYR A 28 -6.09 -13.32 -1.74
C TYR A 28 -7.14 -14.31 -1.20
N LEU A 29 -8.05 -13.82 -0.37
CA LEU A 29 -9.10 -14.67 0.21
C LEU A 29 -10.10 -15.18 -0.85
N LEU A 30 -10.44 -14.34 -1.83
CA LEU A 30 -11.27 -14.75 -2.98
C LEU A 30 -10.55 -15.83 -3.80
N ASP A 31 -9.26 -15.67 -4.10
CA ASP A 31 -8.47 -16.65 -4.84
C ASP A 31 -8.27 -17.97 -4.06
N LEU A 32 -8.33 -17.92 -2.74
CA LEU A 32 -8.35 -19.09 -1.87
C LEU A 32 -9.74 -19.75 -1.76
N GLY A 33 -10.74 -19.24 -2.47
CA GLY A 33 -12.07 -19.83 -2.56
C GLY A 33 -13.05 -19.43 -1.47
N TYR A 34 -12.75 -18.37 -0.70
CA TYR A 34 -13.68 -17.87 0.30
C TYR A 34 -14.71 -16.91 -0.30
N HIS A 35 -15.90 -16.89 0.31
CA HIS A 35 -16.78 -15.72 0.22
C HIS A 35 -16.23 -14.65 1.16
N VAL A 36 -16.00 -13.43 0.66
CA VAL A 36 -15.41 -12.37 1.46
C VAL A 36 -16.43 -11.29 1.79
N SER A 37 -16.67 -11.10 3.07
CA SER A 37 -17.57 -10.07 3.62
C SER A 37 -16.73 -8.94 4.20
N VAL A 38 -16.63 -7.82 3.48
CA VAL A 38 -15.79 -6.68 3.89
C VAL A 38 -16.59 -5.70 4.73
N ILE A 39 -16.03 -5.29 5.85
CA ILE A 39 -16.57 -4.23 6.70
C ILE A 39 -15.69 -2.99 6.55
N VAL A 40 -16.26 -1.93 6.01
CA VAL A 40 -15.62 -0.62 5.87
C VAL A 40 -16.48 0.47 6.49
N ASN A 41 -15.83 1.53 6.95
CA ASN A 41 -16.57 2.70 7.46
C ASN A 41 -17.32 3.41 6.33
N PRO A 42 -18.36 4.23 6.65
CA PRO A 42 -19.17 4.91 5.64
C PRO A 42 -18.39 5.80 4.67
N GLN A 43 -17.28 6.40 5.11
CA GLN A 43 -16.44 7.26 4.28
C GLN A 43 -15.69 6.45 3.22
N HIS A 44 -15.11 5.32 3.59
CA HIS A 44 -14.38 4.45 2.67
C HIS A 44 -15.31 3.67 1.74
N TYR A 45 -16.52 3.34 2.18
CA TYR A 45 -17.52 2.69 1.34
C TYR A 45 -17.81 3.48 0.06
N LYS A 46 -17.81 4.82 0.15
CA LYS A 46 -18.09 5.74 -0.97
C LYS A 46 -16.84 6.15 -1.75
N SER A 47 -15.66 5.70 -1.37
CA SER A 47 -14.41 6.21 -1.91
C SER A 47 -13.94 5.54 -3.21
N GLY A 48 -14.70 4.58 -3.77
CA GLY A 48 -14.31 3.83 -4.96
C GLY A 48 -13.19 2.82 -4.71
N LEU A 49 -12.98 2.39 -3.46
CA LEU A 49 -11.90 1.47 -3.08
C LEU A 49 -11.93 0.15 -3.87
N PHE A 50 -13.12 -0.33 -4.20
CA PHE A 50 -13.36 -1.56 -4.97
C PHE A 50 -13.89 -1.29 -6.39
N SER A 51 -13.67 -0.11 -6.93
CA SER A 51 -14.16 0.26 -8.27
C SER A 51 -13.64 -0.62 -9.41
N ARG A 52 -12.48 -1.26 -9.21
CA ARG A 52 -11.84 -2.17 -10.16
C ARG A 52 -12.00 -3.65 -9.79
N PHE A 53 -12.91 -3.93 -8.87
CA PHE A 53 -13.12 -5.25 -8.28
C PHE A 53 -14.54 -5.71 -8.58
N GLU A 54 -14.67 -6.75 -9.39
CA GLU A 54 -15.95 -7.44 -9.64
C GLU A 54 -15.79 -8.93 -9.29
N ASP A 55 -16.46 -9.37 -8.23
CA ASP A 55 -16.50 -10.77 -7.84
C ASP A 55 -17.84 -11.10 -7.17
N LYS A 56 -18.49 -12.17 -7.62
CA LYS A 56 -19.76 -12.66 -7.04
C LYS A 56 -19.66 -13.12 -5.59
N ASN A 57 -18.45 -13.42 -5.15
CA ASN A 57 -18.15 -13.86 -3.78
C ASN A 57 -17.72 -12.71 -2.87
N LEU A 58 -17.80 -11.45 -3.34
CA LEU A 58 -17.50 -10.26 -2.57
C LEU A 58 -18.78 -9.58 -2.11
N THR A 59 -18.87 -9.27 -0.82
CA THR A 59 -19.94 -8.45 -0.24
C THR A 59 -19.33 -7.29 0.54
N LEU A 60 -19.76 -6.07 0.23
CA LEU A 60 -19.33 -4.86 0.92
C LEU A 60 -20.38 -4.45 1.96
N ASN A 61 -19.94 -4.23 3.19
CA ASN A 61 -20.79 -3.80 4.30
C ASN A 61 -20.32 -2.45 4.82
N LYS A 62 -21.22 -1.47 4.76
CA LYS A 62 -20.99 -0.17 5.35
C LYS A 62 -21.43 -0.21 6.81
N MET A 63 -20.49 -0.06 7.73
CA MET A 63 -20.77 -0.08 9.16
C MET A 63 -20.00 1.03 9.89
N SER A 64 -20.67 1.74 10.76
CA SER A 64 -20.03 2.65 11.70
C SER A 64 -19.25 1.88 12.78
N ARG A 65 -18.35 2.55 13.49
CA ARG A 65 -17.58 1.94 14.57
C ARG A 65 -18.46 1.32 15.67
N LYS A 66 -19.59 1.93 15.96
CA LYS A 66 -20.57 1.42 16.94
C LYS A 66 -21.22 0.13 16.45
N GLU A 67 -21.68 0.12 15.19
CA GLU A 67 -22.30 -1.05 14.58
C GLU A 67 -21.33 -2.24 14.48
N VAL A 68 -20.05 -1.99 14.15
CA VAL A 68 -19.03 -3.05 14.13
C VAL A 68 -18.83 -3.66 15.51
N LYS A 69 -18.70 -2.85 16.55
CA LYS A 69 -18.56 -3.34 17.92
C LYS A 69 -19.78 -4.16 18.35
N GLU A 70 -20.97 -3.69 18.04
CA GLU A 70 -22.20 -4.41 18.35
C GLU A 70 -22.28 -5.74 17.59
N PHE A 71 -21.93 -5.74 16.30
CA PHE A 71 -21.88 -6.94 15.48
C PHE A 71 -20.93 -7.99 16.07
N PHE A 72 -19.69 -7.65 16.36
CA PHE A 72 -18.72 -8.61 16.89
C PHE A 72 -19.04 -9.07 18.31
N ARG A 73 -19.65 -8.25 19.16
CA ARG A 73 -20.08 -8.67 20.49
C ARG A 73 -21.24 -9.65 20.48
N LYS A 74 -22.14 -9.56 19.49
CA LYS A 74 -23.30 -10.43 19.36
C LYS A 74 -23.00 -11.74 18.65
N ASN A 75 -21.89 -11.82 17.88
CA ASN A 75 -21.52 -12.98 17.08
C ASN A 75 -20.31 -13.70 17.66
N ASN A 76 -20.45 -15.00 17.91
CA ASN A 76 -19.35 -15.84 18.38
C ASN A 76 -18.43 -16.35 17.25
N LEU A 77 -18.67 -15.97 16.01
CA LEU A 77 -17.89 -16.31 14.82
C LEU A 77 -17.84 -17.81 14.49
N LYS A 78 -18.75 -18.64 15.02
CA LYS A 78 -18.77 -20.09 14.74
C LYS A 78 -18.92 -20.39 13.25
N ASP A 79 -19.75 -19.59 12.56
CA ASP A 79 -20.12 -19.81 11.17
C ASP A 79 -19.19 -19.13 10.15
N VAL A 80 -18.11 -18.48 10.60
CA VAL A 80 -17.10 -17.90 9.71
C VAL A 80 -15.81 -18.69 9.74
N SER A 81 -15.07 -18.67 8.62
CA SER A 81 -13.75 -19.26 8.50
C SER A 81 -12.67 -18.44 9.23
N GLY A 82 -12.85 -17.12 9.26
CA GLY A 82 -11.96 -16.22 9.97
C GLY A 82 -12.34 -14.75 9.82
N VAL A 83 -11.66 -13.91 10.60
CA VAL A 83 -11.74 -12.46 10.54
C VAL A 83 -10.32 -11.91 10.37
N LEU A 84 -10.09 -11.19 9.28
CA LEU A 84 -8.84 -10.49 9.04
C LEU A 84 -9.02 -9.01 9.38
N VAL A 85 -8.30 -8.54 10.39
CA VAL A 85 -8.22 -7.14 10.79
C VAL A 85 -7.03 -6.50 10.06
N THR A 86 -7.30 -5.67 9.08
CA THR A 86 -6.29 -5.18 8.13
C THR A 86 -5.38 -4.07 8.67
N THR A 87 -5.73 -3.47 9.80
CA THR A 87 -4.87 -2.58 10.57
C THR A 87 -5.03 -2.84 12.05
N SER A 88 -3.98 -3.36 12.66
CA SER A 88 -3.87 -3.52 14.11
C SER A 88 -2.62 -2.80 14.61
N GLY A 89 -2.50 -2.64 15.93
CA GLY A 89 -1.39 -1.90 16.52
C GLY A 89 -1.68 -0.42 16.73
N LYS A 90 -0.67 0.33 17.17
CA LYS A 90 -0.82 1.73 17.63
C LYS A 90 -1.09 2.74 16.52
N LEU A 91 -0.94 2.37 15.25
CA LEU A 91 -1.02 3.34 14.14
C LEU A 91 -2.41 3.87 13.87
N CYS A 92 -3.44 3.17 14.30
CA CYS A 92 -4.81 3.57 14.01
C CYS A 92 -5.66 3.68 15.25
N ASP A 93 -5.81 4.90 15.75
CA ASP A 93 -6.62 5.24 16.92
C ASP A 93 -6.28 4.37 18.17
N SER A 94 -5.02 3.91 18.24
CA SER A 94 -4.50 3.09 19.34
C SER A 94 -5.19 1.72 19.50
N ILE A 95 -5.79 1.17 18.45
CA ILE A 95 -6.31 -0.19 18.50
C ILE A 95 -5.14 -1.18 18.38
N HIS A 96 -4.61 -1.57 19.51
CA HIS A 96 -3.70 -2.69 19.61
C HIS A 96 -4.46 -4.00 19.34
N TYR A 97 -3.81 -5.03 18.74
CA TYR A 97 -4.53 -6.29 18.49
C TYR A 97 -5.08 -6.91 19.78
N GLU A 98 -4.43 -6.73 20.93
CA GLU A 98 -4.98 -7.13 22.22
C GLU A 98 -6.27 -6.38 22.57
N GLN A 99 -6.33 -5.08 22.27
CA GLN A 99 -7.56 -4.29 22.45
C GLN A 99 -8.62 -4.62 21.39
N CYS A 100 -8.22 -5.13 20.23
CA CYS A 100 -9.16 -5.65 19.24
C CYS A 100 -9.92 -6.87 19.80
N TYR A 101 -9.29 -7.71 20.62
CA TYR A 101 -9.98 -8.84 21.24
C TYR A 101 -11.16 -8.41 22.11
N GLU A 102 -11.07 -7.26 22.79
CA GLU A 102 -12.17 -6.72 23.57
C GLU A 102 -13.39 -6.29 22.72
N SER A 103 -13.18 -6.11 21.41
CA SER A 103 -14.25 -5.79 20.47
C SER A 103 -15.04 -7.02 20.03
N PHE A 104 -14.50 -8.22 20.26
CA PHE A 104 -15.12 -9.49 19.87
C PHE A 104 -15.91 -10.09 21.04
N ASN A 105 -16.84 -10.98 20.71
CA ASN A 105 -17.50 -11.80 21.71
C ASN A 105 -16.45 -12.57 22.53
N PRO A 106 -16.53 -12.59 23.89
CA PRO A 106 -15.58 -13.32 24.72
C PRO A 106 -15.49 -14.82 24.41
N GLU A 107 -16.56 -15.39 23.86
CA GLU A 107 -16.62 -16.81 23.42
C GLU A 107 -16.12 -17.03 21.98
N ALA A 108 -15.70 -15.96 21.27
CA ALA A 108 -15.20 -16.08 19.93
C ALA A 108 -13.89 -16.89 19.90
N ASP A 109 -13.80 -17.82 18.97
CA ASP A 109 -12.58 -18.60 18.75
C ASP A 109 -11.45 -17.72 18.24
N LYS A 110 -10.46 -17.48 19.09
CA LYS A 110 -9.30 -16.63 18.77
C LYS A 110 -8.43 -17.19 17.66
N SER A 111 -8.49 -18.50 17.39
CA SER A 111 -7.77 -19.10 16.26
C SER A 111 -8.27 -18.61 14.90
N LYS A 112 -9.49 -18.07 14.85
CA LYS A 112 -10.09 -17.45 13.65
C LYS A 112 -9.76 -15.97 13.47
N LEU A 113 -8.99 -15.35 14.36
CA LEU A 113 -8.66 -13.92 14.30
C LEU A 113 -7.25 -13.71 13.75
N PHE A 114 -7.14 -12.95 12.69
CA PHE A 114 -5.91 -12.63 11.96
C PHE A 114 -5.67 -11.12 12.00
N PHE A 115 -4.44 -10.71 12.30
CA PHE A 115 -4.10 -9.30 12.48
C PHE A 115 -2.95 -8.89 11.58
N VAL A 116 -3.08 -7.69 10.99
CA VAL A 116 -2.05 -7.06 10.17
C VAL A 116 -1.47 -5.88 10.92
N GLU A 117 -0.16 -5.83 11.10
CA GLU A 117 0.56 -4.66 11.60
C GLU A 117 1.38 -3.99 10.50
N HIS A 118 1.23 -2.68 10.37
CA HIS A 118 1.95 -1.87 9.39
C HIS A 118 3.26 -1.29 9.93
N GLU A 119 3.39 -1.26 11.26
CA GLU A 119 4.56 -0.78 11.96
C GLU A 119 4.73 -1.56 13.26
N VAL A 120 5.84 -2.30 13.39
CA VAL A 120 5.99 -3.34 14.42
C VAL A 120 6.71 -2.88 15.68
N LYS A 121 7.36 -1.70 15.63
CA LYS A 121 8.23 -1.24 16.71
C LYS A 121 7.55 -1.27 18.08
N HIS A 122 6.33 -0.78 18.15
CA HIS A 122 5.63 -0.67 19.42
C HIS A 122 5.33 -2.04 20.04
N SER A 123 4.79 -2.97 19.25
CA SER A 123 4.40 -4.31 19.73
C SER A 123 5.62 -5.13 20.13
N VAL A 124 6.73 -5.01 19.37
CA VAL A 124 7.99 -5.70 19.70
C VAL A 124 8.61 -5.13 20.97
N ASP A 125 8.69 -3.80 21.11
CA ASP A 125 9.25 -3.14 22.29
C ASP A 125 8.41 -3.37 23.54
N ALA A 126 7.09 -3.50 23.39
CA ALA A 126 6.17 -3.81 24.49
C ALA A 126 6.12 -5.30 24.87
N GLY A 127 6.81 -6.17 24.12
CA GLY A 127 6.79 -7.62 24.36
C GLY A 127 5.46 -8.30 24.01
N THR A 128 4.62 -7.64 23.23
CA THR A 128 3.29 -8.17 22.83
C THR A 128 3.30 -8.77 21.42
N TRP A 129 4.46 -8.85 20.78
CA TRP A 129 4.64 -9.39 19.46
C TRP A 129 4.31 -10.88 19.37
N ARG A 130 3.66 -11.29 18.28
CA ARG A 130 3.26 -12.68 18.02
C ARG A 130 3.73 -13.10 16.64
N LYS A 131 4.21 -14.33 16.50
CA LYS A 131 4.72 -14.87 15.23
C LYS A 131 3.66 -15.03 14.14
N ASP A 132 2.38 -15.10 14.53
CA ASP A 132 1.24 -15.20 13.60
C ASP A 132 0.72 -13.84 13.10
N ILE A 133 1.37 -12.73 13.48
CA ILE A 133 1.05 -11.41 12.97
C ILE A 133 1.47 -11.31 11.50
N ILE A 134 0.59 -10.72 10.70
CA ILE A 134 0.83 -10.45 9.28
C ILE A 134 1.51 -9.09 9.13
N THR A 135 2.55 -9.05 8.31
CA THR A 135 3.22 -7.80 7.89
C THR A 135 3.26 -7.70 6.37
N LEU A 136 3.38 -6.48 5.83
CA LEU A 136 3.35 -6.27 4.39
C LEU A 136 4.68 -6.65 3.70
N ARG A 137 5.76 -6.71 4.46
CA ARG A 137 7.08 -7.19 4.03
C ARG A 137 7.83 -7.79 5.21
N LYS A 138 8.93 -8.49 4.94
CA LYS A 138 9.83 -8.91 6.00
C LYS A 138 10.42 -7.66 6.68
N LEU A 139 10.26 -7.58 7.99
CA LEU A 139 10.77 -6.49 8.81
C LEU A 139 11.90 -7.02 9.69
N ASN A 140 13.06 -6.37 9.64
CA ASN A 140 14.22 -6.72 10.45
C ASN A 140 14.28 -5.81 11.68
N TYR A 141 13.47 -6.12 12.69
CA TYR A 141 13.46 -5.41 13.94
C TYR A 141 13.50 -6.39 15.11
N LYS A 142 14.63 -6.40 15.87
CA LYS A 142 14.83 -7.28 17.04
C LYS A 142 14.43 -8.74 16.76
N GLU A 143 14.76 -9.26 15.58
CA GLU A 143 14.52 -10.64 15.16
C GLU A 143 13.04 -11.08 15.23
N ALA A 144 12.10 -10.14 15.17
CA ALA A 144 10.69 -10.44 15.20
C ALA A 144 10.25 -11.12 13.88
N ASP A 145 9.85 -12.38 13.98
CA ASP A 145 9.25 -13.12 12.86
C ASP A 145 7.82 -12.66 12.60
N SER A 146 7.41 -12.73 11.35
CA SER A 146 6.04 -12.42 10.92
C SER A 146 5.65 -13.22 9.68
N VAL A 147 4.36 -13.29 9.41
CA VAL A 147 3.84 -13.83 8.16
C VAL A 147 3.76 -12.72 7.13
N VAL A 148 4.55 -12.79 6.08
CA VAL A 148 4.59 -11.74 5.05
C VAL A 148 3.46 -11.94 4.04
N VAL A 149 2.54 -10.97 3.97
CA VAL A 149 1.46 -10.92 2.97
C VAL A 149 1.35 -9.49 2.46
N ASN A 150 1.82 -9.25 1.25
CA ASN A 150 1.82 -7.92 0.65
C ASN A 150 0.54 -7.64 -0.14
N PRO A 151 -0.28 -6.65 0.23
CA PRO A 151 -1.60 -6.42 -0.35
C PRO A 151 -1.54 -5.45 -1.54
N HIS A 152 -0.87 -5.81 -2.64
CA HIS A 152 -0.62 -4.93 -3.79
C HIS A 152 -1.58 -5.14 -4.98
N TYR A 153 -2.77 -5.66 -4.76
CA TYR A 153 -3.78 -5.80 -5.80
C TYR A 153 -4.84 -4.69 -5.71
N PHE A 154 -5.01 -3.94 -6.80
CA PHE A 154 -6.00 -2.86 -6.94
C PHE A 154 -6.95 -3.06 -8.12
N GLY A 155 -6.80 -4.14 -8.85
CA GLY A 155 -7.45 -4.49 -10.10
C GLY A 155 -6.43 -5.09 -11.07
N GLU A 156 -6.87 -5.50 -12.25
CA GLU A 156 -5.96 -6.02 -13.28
C GLU A 156 -4.95 -4.96 -13.72
N VAL A 157 -3.70 -5.39 -13.85
CA VAL A 157 -2.60 -4.51 -14.28
C VAL A 157 -2.61 -4.37 -15.79
N LYS A 158 -2.61 -3.13 -16.27
CA LYS A 158 -2.42 -2.80 -17.68
C LYS A 158 -1.00 -2.28 -17.90
N LEU A 159 -0.19 -3.06 -18.61
CA LEU A 159 1.11 -2.59 -19.05
C LEU A 159 0.92 -1.65 -20.25
N THR A 160 1.29 -0.38 -20.07
CA THR A 160 1.18 0.64 -21.11
C THR A 160 2.57 1.11 -21.55
N PRO A 161 2.76 1.42 -22.85
CA PRO A 161 4.00 2.04 -23.30
C PRO A 161 4.27 3.36 -22.57
N LYS A 162 5.55 3.72 -22.44
CA LYS A 162 5.92 5.07 -21.96
C LYS A 162 5.39 6.14 -22.92
N ASN A 163 4.86 7.23 -22.36
CA ASN A 163 4.44 8.36 -23.16
C ASN A 163 5.65 8.95 -23.94
N SER A 164 5.48 9.15 -25.24
CA SER A 164 6.54 9.67 -26.10
C SER A 164 6.71 11.18 -26.01
N ASP A 165 5.61 11.91 -25.86
CA ASP A 165 5.59 13.38 -25.94
C ASP A 165 5.84 14.04 -24.59
N ILE A 166 5.07 13.66 -23.58
CA ILE A 166 5.20 14.18 -22.21
C ILE A 166 5.25 13.00 -21.24
N VAL A 167 6.38 12.85 -20.57
CA VAL A 167 6.56 11.81 -19.54
C VAL A 167 5.85 12.23 -18.25
N ASN A 168 5.00 11.37 -17.73
CA ASN A 168 4.20 11.64 -16.55
C ASN A 168 4.78 10.94 -15.32
N PHE A 169 5.15 11.73 -14.33
CA PHE A 169 5.49 11.24 -13.00
C PHE A 169 4.32 11.45 -12.05
N VAL A 170 4.07 10.52 -11.15
CA VAL A 170 3.04 10.68 -10.12
C VAL A 170 3.65 10.56 -8.73
N THR A 171 3.22 11.41 -7.82
CA THR A 171 3.54 11.30 -6.40
C THR A 171 2.25 11.28 -5.58
N VAL A 172 2.13 10.32 -4.67
CA VAL A 172 0.91 10.05 -3.90
C VAL A 172 1.16 10.19 -2.40
N GLY A 173 0.21 10.81 -1.69
CA GLY A 173 0.20 10.93 -0.22
C GLY A 173 0.15 12.38 0.25
N ALA A 174 0.10 12.59 1.57
CA ALA A 174 0.00 13.92 2.15
C ALA A 174 1.13 14.85 1.67
N ILE A 175 0.78 15.97 1.06
CA ILE A 175 1.72 16.95 0.52
C ILE A 175 2.34 17.79 1.64
N GLN A 176 1.59 18.04 2.70
CA GLN A 176 2.07 18.79 3.87
C GLN A 176 2.56 17.83 4.96
N GLY A 177 3.66 18.21 5.63
CA GLY A 177 4.20 17.49 6.78
C GLY A 177 5.55 16.83 6.53
N LYS A 178 6.02 16.10 7.54
CA LYS A 178 7.37 15.50 7.60
C LYS A 178 7.53 14.23 6.74
N LYS A 179 6.50 13.82 6.00
CA LYS A 179 6.46 12.53 5.30
C LYS A 179 6.91 12.57 3.84
N LYS A 180 7.19 13.75 3.28
CA LYS A 180 7.67 13.93 1.90
C LYS A 180 8.75 15.00 1.82
N ASN A 181 9.67 14.81 0.89
CA ASN A 181 10.67 15.80 0.54
C ASN A 181 10.22 16.58 -0.71
N ASN A 182 9.24 17.48 -0.54
CA ASN A 182 8.71 18.27 -1.65
C ASN A 182 9.74 19.27 -2.20
N ASP A 183 10.63 19.78 -1.34
CA ASP A 183 11.70 20.69 -1.76
C ASP A 183 12.64 20.00 -2.74
N LEU A 184 12.94 18.72 -2.54
CA LEU A 184 13.72 17.91 -3.47
C LEU A 184 13.07 17.87 -4.86
N ILE A 185 11.76 17.62 -4.92
CA ILE A 185 11.02 17.58 -6.19
C ILE A 185 11.04 18.96 -6.88
N ILE A 186 10.73 20.02 -6.15
CA ILE A 186 10.69 21.38 -6.70
C ILE A 186 12.06 21.81 -7.20
N ASN A 187 13.12 21.59 -6.42
CA ASN A 187 14.49 21.95 -6.80
C ASN A 187 14.96 21.17 -8.03
N SER A 188 14.61 19.88 -8.12
CA SER A 188 14.95 19.07 -9.29
C SER A 188 14.20 19.49 -10.55
N VAL A 189 12.92 19.86 -10.42
CA VAL A 189 12.16 20.46 -11.55
C VAL A 189 12.77 21.77 -12.00
N LYS A 190 13.25 22.62 -11.07
CA LYS A 190 13.97 23.84 -11.40
C LYS A 190 15.24 23.54 -12.20
N GLU A 191 16.04 22.58 -11.77
CA GLU A 191 17.25 22.15 -12.48
C GLU A 191 16.94 21.67 -13.91
N LEU A 192 15.90 20.83 -14.07
CA LEU A 192 15.47 20.37 -15.39
C LEU A 192 15.01 21.56 -16.28
N HIS A 193 14.27 22.51 -15.69
CA HIS A 193 13.85 23.72 -16.38
C HIS A 193 15.04 24.54 -16.86
N GLU A 194 16.07 24.75 -16.04
CA GLU A 194 17.30 25.48 -16.39
C GLU A 194 18.09 24.76 -17.49
N LYS A 195 18.08 23.42 -17.51
CA LYS A 195 18.64 22.59 -18.58
C LYS A 195 17.84 22.60 -19.91
N GLY A 196 16.70 23.28 -19.94
CA GLY A 196 15.85 23.32 -21.13
C GLY A 196 14.97 22.11 -21.33
N ILE A 197 14.87 21.19 -20.38
CA ILE A 197 14.01 19.99 -20.45
C ILE A 197 12.57 20.40 -20.13
N ARG A 198 11.63 20.11 -21.03
CA ARG A 198 10.25 20.59 -20.96
C ARG A 198 9.19 19.48 -21.09
N ASN A 199 9.56 18.32 -21.58
CA ASN A 199 8.65 17.26 -22.00
C ASN A 199 8.28 16.30 -20.85
N PHE A 200 7.92 16.87 -19.69
CA PHE A 200 7.47 16.10 -18.54
C PHE A 200 6.41 16.84 -17.72
N LYS A 201 5.68 16.05 -16.92
CA LYS A 201 4.71 16.54 -15.93
C LYS A 201 4.84 15.73 -14.63
N ILE A 202 4.53 16.38 -13.51
CA ILE A 202 4.43 15.74 -12.19
C ILE A 202 3.00 15.91 -11.68
N THR A 203 2.27 14.81 -11.64
CA THR A 203 0.94 14.74 -11.03
C THR A 203 1.10 14.55 -9.53
N VAL A 204 0.52 15.45 -8.76
CA VAL A 204 0.60 15.45 -7.29
C VAL A 204 -0.77 15.13 -6.71
N ILE A 205 -0.87 13.96 -6.05
CA ILE A 205 -2.11 13.48 -5.46
C ILE A 205 -1.96 13.41 -3.95
N GLY A 206 -2.80 14.16 -3.22
CA GLY A 206 -2.80 14.14 -1.77
C GLY A 206 -3.32 15.41 -1.15
N LYS A 207 -3.57 15.37 0.15
CA LYS A 207 -4.04 16.53 0.92
C LYS A 207 -2.88 17.50 1.18
N GLY A 208 -3.11 18.77 0.90
CA GLY A 208 -2.17 19.86 1.19
C GLY A 208 -1.81 20.68 -0.07
N HIS A 209 -0.84 21.56 0.08
CA HIS A 209 -0.37 22.45 -0.97
C HIS A 209 1.15 22.39 -1.07
N LEU A 210 1.68 22.49 -2.29
CA LEU A 210 3.10 22.75 -2.51
C LEU A 210 3.39 24.20 -2.14
N LYS A 211 3.99 24.42 -0.99
CA LYS A 211 4.40 25.74 -0.55
C LYS A 211 5.59 26.22 -1.41
N LYS A 212 5.59 27.50 -1.76
CA LYS A 212 6.70 28.16 -2.46
C LYS A 212 7.01 27.60 -3.87
N LEU A 213 5.99 27.09 -4.58
CA LEU A 213 6.18 26.68 -5.97
C LEU A 213 6.38 27.94 -6.85
N PRO A 214 7.57 28.14 -7.47
CA PRO A 214 7.83 29.25 -8.35
C PRO A 214 6.86 29.30 -9.53
N LYS A 215 6.47 30.50 -9.95
CA LYS A 215 5.44 30.67 -10.98
C LYS A 215 5.84 30.02 -12.32
N GLU A 216 7.09 30.11 -12.69
CA GLU A 216 7.66 29.52 -13.91
C GLU A 216 7.67 27.98 -13.90
N LEU A 217 7.65 27.36 -12.72
CA LEU A 217 7.63 25.91 -12.57
C LEU A 217 6.21 25.32 -12.51
N GLN A 218 5.18 26.15 -12.32
CA GLN A 218 3.80 25.68 -12.19
C GLN A 218 3.34 24.90 -13.41
N GLN A 219 3.86 25.20 -14.59
CA GLN A 219 3.55 24.47 -15.83
C GLN A 219 3.88 22.99 -15.81
N TYR A 220 4.80 22.55 -14.95
CA TYR A 220 5.21 21.14 -14.81
C TYR A 220 4.38 20.36 -13.80
N PHE A 221 3.58 21.03 -12.98
CA PHE A 221 2.83 20.39 -11.91
C PHE A 221 1.34 20.35 -12.23
N ASP A 222 0.75 19.16 -12.06
CA ASP A 222 -0.69 18.94 -12.06
C ASP A 222 -1.13 18.53 -10.65
N ILE A 223 -1.60 19.51 -9.87
CA ILE A 223 -1.93 19.33 -8.46
C ILE A 223 -3.41 18.97 -8.35
N LYS A 224 -3.68 17.66 -8.14
CA LYS A 224 -5.04 17.12 -8.07
C LYS A 224 -5.70 17.27 -6.69
N GLY A 225 -4.92 17.53 -5.63
CA GLY A 225 -5.43 17.47 -4.27
C GLY A 225 -5.78 16.03 -3.85
N ARG A 226 -6.67 15.89 -2.88
CA ARG A 226 -7.13 14.57 -2.43
C ARG A 226 -8.18 14.03 -3.40
N LEU A 227 -7.89 12.89 -4.00
CA LEU A 227 -8.80 12.17 -4.88
C LEU A 227 -9.47 10.99 -4.17
N PRO A 228 -10.69 10.59 -4.58
CA PRO A 228 -11.23 9.26 -4.29
C PRO A 228 -10.32 8.17 -4.88
N PHE A 229 -10.40 6.95 -4.36
CA PHE A 229 -9.51 5.87 -4.79
C PHE A 229 -9.63 5.54 -6.28
N ASP A 230 -10.85 5.49 -6.84
CA ASP A 230 -11.06 5.25 -8.26
C ASP A 230 -10.32 6.27 -9.13
N LYS A 231 -10.42 7.55 -8.81
CA LYS A 231 -9.74 8.63 -9.53
C LYS A 231 -8.23 8.60 -9.33
N MET A 232 -7.79 8.30 -8.12
CA MET A 232 -6.35 8.12 -7.83
C MET A 232 -5.77 6.97 -8.66
N TYR A 233 -6.46 5.84 -8.75
CA TYR A 233 -6.02 4.69 -9.54
C TYR A 233 -5.94 5.03 -11.02
N ASP A 234 -6.91 5.78 -11.56
CA ASP A 234 -6.87 6.25 -12.95
C ASP A 234 -5.65 7.13 -13.23
N GLU A 235 -5.31 8.03 -12.32
CA GLU A 235 -4.13 8.90 -12.49
C GLU A 235 -2.81 8.13 -12.38
N ILE A 236 -2.72 7.14 -11.47
CA ILE A 236 -1.54 6.27 -11.37
C ILE A 236 -1.38 5.43 -12.64
N GLU A 237 -2.47 4.91 -13.19
CA GLU A 237 -2.43 4.09 -14.40
C GLU A 237 -1.96 4.88 -15.64
N LYS A 238 -2.31 6.17 -15.70
CA LYS A 238 -1.85 7.08 -16.78
C LYS A 238 -0.39 7.51 -16.63
N ALA A 239 0.17 7.43 -15.43
CA ALA A 239 1.55 7.83 -15.20
C ALA A 239 2.55 6.83 -15.79
N ASP A 240 3.76 7.30 -16.06
CA ASP A 240 4.88 6.46 -16.48
C ASP A 240 5.69 5.99 -15.27
N PHE A 241 5.99 6.89 -14.35
CA PHE A 241 6.80 6.60 -13.17
C PHE A 241 6.11 7.09 -11.89
N LEU A 242 6.32 6.36 -10.79
CA LEU A 242 5.94 6.80 -9.46
C LEU A 242 7.16 7.37 -8.74
N ILE A 243 7.04 8.58 -8.21
CA ILE A 243 8.10 9.21 -7.41
C ILE A 243 7.91 8.85 -5.94
N THR A 244 8.97 8.31 -5.33
CA THR A 244 9.09 8.17 -3.90
C THR A 244 10.17 9.13 -3.40
N SER A 245 9.82 10.14 -2.63
CA SER A 245 10.75 11.17 -2.16
C SER A 245 11.15 10.93 -0.70
N TYR A 246 11.75 9.78 -0.42
CA TYR A 246 12.25 9.47 0.92
C TYR A 246 13.59 10.16 1.19
N ASP A 247 13.83 10.42 2.45
CA ASP A 247 15.03 11.06 2.97
C ASP A 247 15.55 10.19 4.13
N GLU A 248 16.70 9.58 3.92
CA GLU A 248 17.33 8.66 4.89
C GLU A 248 17.80 9.35 6.18
N THR A 249 17.88 10.68 6.18
CA THR A 249 18.23 11.45 7.37
C THR A 249 17.03 11.72 8.27
N LYS A 250 15.81 11.50 7.79
CA LYS A 250 14.58 11.75 8.55
C LYS A 250 14.10 10.51 9.29
N PRO A 251 14.02 10.54 10.62
CA PRO A 251 13.52 9.39 11.41
C PRO A 251 12.14 8.87 10.97
N GLY A 252 11.26 9.76 10.52
CA GLY A 252 9.95 9.40 10.00
C GLY A 252 9.99 8.60 8.69
N HIS A 253 11.09 8.66 7.93
CA HIS A 253 11.30 7.90 6.70
C HIS A 253 12.10 6.62 6.94
N ILE A 254 13.10 6.64 7.84
CA ILE A 254 13.93 5.46 8.17
C ILE A 254 13.07 4.26 8.58
N ARG A 255 11.95 4.49 9.25
CA ARG A 255 11.02 3.41 9.64
C ARG A 255 10.56 2.56 8.45
N TYR A 256 10.52 3.10 7.24
CA TYR A 256 10.13 2.36 6.03
C TYR A 256 11.20 1.35 5.58
N ASN A 257 12.40 1.44 6.11
CA ASN A 257 13.45 0.44 5.93
C ASN A 257 13.56 -0.52 7.11
N THR A 258 13.03 -0.20 8.27
CA THR A 258 13.24 -0.94 9.52
C THR A 258 11.95 -1.54 10.07
N THR A 259 11.08 -0.73 10.66
CA THR A 259 9.94 -1.18 11.49
C THR A 259 8.59 -1.14 10.78
N GLY A 260 8.51 -0.53 9.61
CA GLY A 260 7.26 -0.35 8.89
C GLY A 260 7.42 -0.42 7.37
N THR A 261 6.35 -0.11 6.66
CA THR A 261 6.34 -0.02 5.19
C THR A 261 5.54 1.19 4.72
N SER A 262 5.78 1.60 3.48
CA SER A 262 5.03 2.69 2.85
C SER A 262 3.95 2.15 1.91
N GLY A 263 2.75 2.73 1.95
CA GLY A 263 1.67 2.44 1.01
C GLY A 263 2.03 2.69 -0.45
N ASN A 264 3.00 3.57 -0.72
CA ASN A 264 3.47 3.83 -2.09
C ASN A 264 4.10 2.59 -2.74
N PHE A 265 4.74 1.71 -1.98
CA PHE A 265 5.34 0.49 -2.55
C PHE A 265 4.26 -0.46 -3.09
N GLN A 266 3.12 -0.58 -2.40
CA GLN A 266 2.00 -1.37 -2.89
C GLN A 266 1.46 -0.81 -4.21
N LEU A 267 1.43 0.50 -4.38
CA LEU A 267 1.04 1.15 -5.64
C LEU A 267 2.03 0.86 -6.77
N VAL A 268 3.34 0.89 -6.47
CA VAL A 268 4.38 0.52 -7.45
C VAL A 268 4.17 -0.90 -7.95
N TYR A 269 4.05 -1.86 -7.05
CA TYR A 269 3.83 -3.27 -7.43
C TYR A 269 2.48 -3.44 -8.14
N GLY A 270 1.42 -2.89 -7.56
CA GLY A 270 0.05 -3.13 -7.99
C GLY A 270 -0.32 -2.51 -9.33
N PHE A 271 0.38 -1.46 -9.76
CA PHE A 271 0.20 -0.83 -11.07
C PHE A 271 1.35 -1.10 -12.04
N ALA A 272 2.37 -1.83 -11.61
CA ALA A 272 3.58 -2.09 -12.38
C ALA A 272 4.17 -0.79 -12.97
N LYS A 273 4.21 0.28 -12.18
CA LYS A 273 4.81 1.55 -12.56
C LYS A 273 6.20 1.65 -11.94
N PRO A 274 7.28 1.60 -12.76
CA PRO A 274 8.64 1.76 -12.24
C PRO A 274 8.74 3.01 -11.37
N CYS A 275 9.44 2.92 -10.25
CA CYS A 275 9.59 4.05 -9.34
C CYS A 275 10.96 4.70 -9.46
N ILE A 276 11.01 5.97 -9.04
CA ILE A 276 12.26 6.70 -8.79
C ILE A 276 12.45 6.71 -7.29
N ILE A 277 13.52 6.06 -6.81
CA ILE A 277 13.73 5.80 -5.39
C ILE A 277 15.20 5.95 -5.02
N ILE A 278 15.45 6.48 -3.81
CA ILE A 278 16.79 6.51 -3.26
C ILE A 278 17.31 5.09 -3.00
N GLU A 279 18.56 4.82 -3.37
CA GLU A 279 19.15 3.47 -3.36
C GLU A 279 19.06 2.78 -1.99
N SER A 280 19.21 3.54 -0.89
CA SER A 280 19.12 3.01 0.47
C SER A 280 17.74 2.42 0.84
N PHE A 281 16.68 2.77 0.11
CA PHE A 281 15.33 2.22 0.30
C PHE A 281 14.94 1.19 -0.76
N GLY A 282 15.75 1.02 -1.82
CA GLY A 282 15.42 0.18 -2.97
C GLY A 282 15.43 -1.31 -2.64
N PRO A 283 16.59 -1.92 -2.37
CA PRO A 283 16.75 -3.38 -2.35
C PRO A 283 15.86 -4.08 -1.32
N ILE A 284 15.72 -3.51 -0.13
CA ILE A 284 14.88 -4.09 0.94
C ILE A 284 13.39 -4.14 0.57
N ASN A 285 12.99 -3.30 -0.40
CA ASN A 285 11.62 -3.24 -0.92
C ASN A 285 11.49 -3.87 -2.32
N GLY A 286 12.54 -4.58 -2.79
CA GLY A 286 12.53 -5.29 -4.06
C GLY A 286 12.74 -4.41 -5.29
N PHE A 287 13.29 -3.20 -5.11
CA PHE A 287 13.59 -2.28 -6.20
C PHE A 287 15.09 -2.21 -6.46
N ASP A 288 15.46 -2.44 -7.70
CA ASP A 288 16.82 -2.33 -8.20
C ASP A 288 16.82 -1.73 -9.62
N SER A 289 17.98 -1.63 -10.23
CA SER A 289 18.14 -1.05 -11.58
C SER A 289 17.44 -1.86 -12.70
N SER A 290 17.01 -3.09 -12.43
CA SER A 290 16.27 -3.91 -13.39
C SER A 290 14.80 -3.52 -13.50
N ASN A 291 14.24 -2.89 -12.48
CA ASN A 291 12.80 -2.57 -12.41
C ASN A 291 12.49 -1.12 -11.96
N SER A 292 13.50 -0.32 -11.61
CA SER A 292 13.33 1.03 -11.08
C SER A 292 14.51 1.93 -11.49
N ILE A 293 14.37 3.24 -11.25
CA ILE A 293 15.46 4.19 -11.37
C ILE A 293 15.93 4.55 -9.96
N LEU A 294 17.18 4.21 -9.66
CA LEU A 294 17.81 4.48 -8.37
C LEU A 294 18.65 5.75 -8.43
N TYR A 295 18.69 6.47 -7.32
CA TYR A 295 19.64 7.58 -7.09
C TYR A 295 20.25 7.45 -5.68
N LYS A 296 21.48 7.93 -5.49
CA LYS A 296 22.23 7.77 -4.22
C LYS A 296 22.05 8.95 -3.28
N THR A 297 22.02 10.15 -3.83
CA THR A 297 21.97 11.40 -3.07
C THR A 297 20.92 12.34 -3.66
N ASP A 298 20.42 13.27 -2.86
CA ASP A 298 19.45 14.27 -3.30
C ASP A 298 19.92 15.06 -4.54
N SER A 299 21.25 15.30 -4.68
CA SER A 299 21.83 15.96 -5.84
C SER A 299 21.70 15.17 -7.14
N GLU A 300 21.49 13.87 -7.09
CA GLU A 300 21.29 13.00 -8.25
C GLU A 300 19.82 12.85 -8.65
N PHE A 301 18.89 13.39 -7.86
CA PHE A 301 17.47 13.17 -8.10
C PHE A 301 16.99 13.79 -9.43
N ALA A 302 17.47 15.00 -9.77
CA ALA A 302 17.18 15.61 -11.06
C ALA A 302 17.66 14.73 -12.23
N ASN A 303 18.86 14.15 -12.13
CA ASN A 303 19.38 13.22 -13.12
C ASN A 303 18.54 11.93 -13.21
N ALA A 304 18.00 11.44 -12.10
CA ALA A 304 17.10 10.28 -12.10
C ALA A 304 15.78 10.58 -12.83
N LEU A 305 15.20 11.78 -12.62
CA LEU A 305 14.04 12.23 -13.40
C LEU A 305 14.40 12.35 -14.89
N GLN A 306 15.55 12.96 -15.23
CA GLN A 306 16.02 13.08 -16.60
C GLN A 306 16.20 11.71 -17.27
N LYS A 307 16.78 10.73 -16.60
CA LYS A 307 16.87 9.35 -17.09
C LYS A 307 15.49 8.76 -17.44
N GLY A 308 14.49 9.02 -16.60
CA GLY A 308 13.11 8.60 -16.89
C GLY A 308 12.53 9.29 -18.12
N ILE A 309 12.76 10.59 -18.27
CA ILE A 309 12.29 11.38 -19.42
C ILE A 309 12.93 10.88 -20.72
N GLU A 310 14.23 10.65 -20.73
CA GLU A 310 15.02 10.28 -21.90
C GLU A 310 15.03 8.77 -22.16
N MET A 311 14.46 7.97 -21.26
CA MET A 311 14.44 6.50 -21.39
C MET A 311 13.71 6.07 -22.66
N SER A 312 14.32 5.15 -23.42
CA SER A 312 13.67 4.56 -24.59
C SER A 312 12.44 3.74 -24.19
N SER A 313 11.50 3.58 -25.11
CA SER A 313 10.30 2.77 -24.91
C SER A 313 10.63 1.30 -24.62
N GLU A 314 11.69 0.77 -25.25
CA GLU A 314 12.17 -0.60 -25.05
C GLU A 314 12.71 -0.79 -23.63
N LYS A 315 13.54 0.15 -23.16
CA LYS A 315 14.10 0.09 -21.78
C LYS A 315 13.01 0.26 -20.73
N TYR A 316 12.07 1.16 -20.94
CA TYR A 316 10.91 1.32 -20.06
C TYR A 316 10.08 0.03 -19.99
N SER A 317 9.79 -0.57 -21.15
CA SER A 317 9.06 -1.85 -21.22
C SER A 317 9.79 -2.98 -20.48
N GLU A 318 11.11 -3.03 -20.56
CA GLU A 318 11.93 -3.98 -19.80
C GLU A 318 11.77 -3.78 -18.29
N LEU A 319 11.93 -2.54 -17.79
CA LEU A 319 11.72 -2.24 -16.36
C LEU A 319 10.32 -2.65 -15.90
N GLN A 320 9.31 -2.32 -16.68
CA GLN A 320 7.91 -2.60 -16.37
C GLN A 320 7.63 -4.11 -16.31
N LYS A 321 8.17 -4.89 -17.26
CA LYS A 321 8.04 -6.35 -17.27
C LYS A 321 8.75 -6.99 -16.07
N ASN A 322 9.95 -6.52 -15.74
CA ASN A 322 10.70 -7.02 -14.58
C ASN A 322 9.97 -6.69 -13.27
N LEU A 323 9.41 -5.49 -13.14
CA LEU A 323 8.60 -5.09 -11.99
C LEU A 323 7.34 -5.95 -11.88
N LYS A 324 6.65 -6.19 -12.99
CA LYS A 324 5.46 -7.06 -13.03
C LYS A 324 5.80 -8.49 -12.61
N ALA A 325 6.90 -9.04 -13.10
CA ALA A 325 7.36 -10.38 -12.73
C ALA A 325 7.68 -10.47 -11.22
N TYR A 326 8.32 -9.44 -10.66
CA TYR A 326 8.55 -9.35 -9.22
C TYR A 326 7.22 -9.29 -8.44
N ALA A 327 6.29 -8.44 -8.89
CA ALA A 327 4.98 -8.28 -8.25
C ALA A 327 4.16 -9.60 -8.30
N ASP A 328 4.20 -10.33 -9.41
CA ASP A 328 3.51 -11.62 -9.55
C ASP A 328 4.08 -12.68 -8.59
N LYS A 329 5.40 -12.75 -8.48
CA LYS A 329 6.06 -13.65 -7.51
C LYS A 329 5.72 -13.27 -6.07
N LEU A 330 5.72 -11.97 -5.76
CA LEU A 330 5.32 -11.46 -4.45
C LEU A 330 3.86 -11.79 -4.13
N TYR A 331 2.98 -11.73 -5.15
CA TYR A 331 1.58 -12.10 -5.04
C TYR A 331 1.41 -13.57 -4.68
N GLU A 332 2.02 -14.48 -5.45
CA GLU A 332 1.91 -15.92 -5.20
C GLU A 332 2.49 -16.31 -3.84
N ASN A 333 3.65 -15.76 -3.45
CA ASN A 333 4.23 -16.00 -2.13
C ASN A 333 3.32 -15.49 -1.01
N SER A 334 2.72 -14.31 -1.18
CA SER A 334 1.81 -13.73 -0.19
C SER A 334 0.55 -14.57 -0.02
N LYS A 335 -0.04 -15.01 -1.13
CA LYS A 335 -1.22 -15.90 -1.13
C LYS A 335 -0.92 -17.22 -0.41
N GLU A 336 0.20 -17.84 -0.72
CA GLU A 336 0.62 -19.10 -0.09
C GLU A 336 0.91 -18.93 1.40
N ASN A 337 1.57 -17.84 1.81
CA ASN A 337 1.81 -17.54 3.21
C ASN A 337 0.50 -17.37 3.99
N LEU A 338 -0.48 -16.68 3.39
CA LEU A 338 -1.80 -16.51 3.99
C LEU A 338 -2.54 -17.87 4.09
N ARG A 339 -2.48 -18.69 3.03
CA ARG A 339 -3.06 -20.04 3.02
C ARG A 339 -2.51 -20.88 4.17
N LYS A 340 -1.19 -20.96 4.30
CA LYS A 340 -0.51 -21.70 5.38
C LYS A 340 -0.92 -21.19 6.76
N LEU A 341 -0.96 -19.87 6.95
CA LEU A 341 -1.38 -19.30 8.22
C LEU A 341 -2.81 -19.69 8.59
N ILE A 342 -3.73 -19.63 7.63
CA ILE A 342 -5.14 -20.01 7.86
C ILE A 342 -5.23 -21.50 8.23
N THR A 343 -4.55 -22.37 7.49
CA THR A 343 -4.52 -23.81 7.73
C THR A 343 -3.97 -24.12 9.12
N THR A 344 -2.83 -23.55 9.48
CA THR A 344 -2.18 -23.76 10.78
C THR A 344 -3.07 -23.32 11.95
N LYS A 345 -3.66 -22.14 11.85
CA LYS A 345 -4.55 -21.60 12.92
C LYS A 345 -5.87 -22.38 13.02
N GLY A 346 -6.38 -22.89 11.90
CA GLY A 346 -7.60 -23.69 11.86
C GLY A 346 -7.44 -25.14 12.37
N GLY A 347 -6.22 -25.55 12.75
CA GLY A 347 -5.94 -26.91 13.23
C GLY A 347 -6.07 -27.99 12.16
N ILE A 348 -6.09 -27.61 10.88
CA ILE A 348 -6.11 -28.54 9.76
C ILE A 348 -4.65 -28.91 9.47
N ASN A 349 -4.23 -30.07 9.98
CA ASN A 349 -2.95 -30.67 9.55
C ASN A 349 -3.11 -31.14 8.10
N GLU A 350 -2.23 -30.69 7.22
CA GLU A 350 -2.11 -31.21 5.85
C GLU A 350 -1.57 -32.63 5.85
#